data_77fa1ffa9b24f610763fe27ee29bea99
#
_entry.id   77fa1ffa9b24f610763fe27ee29bea99
#
_cell.length_a   1.000
_cell.length_b   1.000
_cell.length_c   1.000
_cell.angle_alpha   90.00
_cell.angle_beta   90.00
_cell.angle_gamma   90.00
#
_symmetry.space_group_name_H-M   'P 1'
#
loop_
_entity.id
_entity.type
_entity.pdbx_description
1 polymer ?
#
loop_
_entity_poly.entity_id
_entity_poly.type
_entity_poly.pdbx_seq_one_letter_code
_entity_poly.pdbx_strand_id
1 'polypeptide(L)'
;MTIHEAYRQLRNQLENIYEGREAIRIAELVIESISGFTRIERIISKDKTLTDIQQNILEDYTTALLNHTPVQYVLHEVWFAGMKFFVDENVLIPRPETEELVEWIAETVNSEWSMVNSSQMFDAFLLVCNY
;
A
#
# COMPACT_ATOMS: atom_id res chain seq x y z
N MET A 1 1.51 17.12 16.91
CA MET A 1 0.73 15.87 16.84
C MET A 1 1.69 14.70 16.85
N THR A 2 1.50 13.75 17.75
CA THR A 2 2.32 12.54 17.78
C THR A 2 1.88 11.57 16.68
N ILE A 3 2.76 10.64 16.33
CA ILE A 3 2.45 9.60 15.35
C ILE A 3 1.24 8.77 15.80
N HIS A 4 1.17 8.46 17.09
CA HIS A 4 0.07 7.71 17.67
C HIS A 4 -1.28 8.46 17.58
N GLU A 5 -1.28 9.75 17.85
CA GLU A 5 -2.47 10.59 17.71
C GLU A 5 -2.92 10.69 16.27
N ALA A 6 -1.98 10.85 15.33
CA ALA A 6 -2.26 10.87 13.91
C ALA A 6 -2.91 9.56 13.45
N TYR A 7 -2.39 8.43 13.89
CA TYR A 7 -2.94 7.12 13.61
C TYR A 7 -4.39 6.98 14.12
N ARG A 8 -4.62 7.36 15.37
CA ARG A 8 -5.96 7.29 15.96
C ARG A 8 -6.97 8.16 15.21
N GLN A 9 -6.59 9.38 14.90
CA GLN A 9 -7.43 10.32 14.16
C GLN A 9 -7.81 9.78 12.78
N LEU A 10 -6.80 9.31 12.05
CA LEU A 10 -7.00 8.74 10.72
C LEU A 10 -7.92 7.51 10.77
N ARG A 11 -7.65 6.60 11.71
CA ARG A 11 -8.47 5.42 11.91
C ARG A 11 -9.93 5.78 12.19
N ASN A 12 -10.19 6.72 13.11
CA ASN A 12 -11.54 7.14 13.45
C ASN A 12 -12.28 7.73 12.24
N GLN A 13 -11.59 8.52 11.44
CA GLN A 13 -12.18 9.09 10.22
C GLN A 13 -12.49 8.01 9.18
N LEU A 14 -11.61 7.04 9.02
CA LEU A 14 -11.80 5.96 8.06
C LEU A 14 -12.89 4.97 8.49
N GLU A 15 -13.11 4.78 9.77
CA GLU A 15 -14.18 3.90 10.28
C GLU A 15 -15.57 4.36 9.86
N ASN A 16 -15.74 5.62 9.47
CA ASN A 16 -17.01 6.15 8.96
C ASN A 16 -17.36 5.64 7.57
N ILE A 17 -16.39 5.22 6.78
CA ILE A 17 -16.57 4.81 5.37
C ILE A 17 -16.05 3.42 5.07
N TYR A 18 -15.20 2.87 5.92
CA TYR A 18 -14.62 1.53 5.75
C TYR A 18 -14.95 0.65 6.95
N GLU A 19 -14.97 -0.66 6.72
CA GLU A 19 -15.08 -1.63 7.79
C GLU A 19 -13.89 -1.51 8.75
N GLY A 20 -14.10 -1.83 10.05
CA GLY A 20 -13.09 -1.62 11.09
C GLY A 20 -11.72 -2.24 10.79
N ARG A 21 -11.68 -3.45 10.26
CA ARG A 21 -10.43 -4.12 9.89
C ARG A 21 -9.72 -3.42 8.73
N GLU A 22 -10.49 -3.00 7.74
CA GLU A 22 -9.96 -2.30 6.59
C GLU A 22 -9.46 -0.92 6.96
N ALA A 23 -10.20 -0.20 7.79
CA ALA A 23 -9.79 1.10 8.32
C ALA A 23 -8.46 1.01 9.07
N ILE A 24 -8.29 -0.01 9.91
CA ILE A 24 -7.03 -0.25 10.64
C ILE A 24 -5.89 -0.51 9.65
N ARG A 25 -6.09 -1.36 8.66
CA ARG A 25 -5.07 -1.69 7.68
C ARG A 25 -4.64 -0.47 6.87
N ILE A 26 -5.61 0.30 6.40
CA ILE A 26 -5.35 1.52 5.63
C ILE A 26 -4.59 2.54 6.48
N ALA A 27 -5.03 2.76 7.71
CA ALA A 27 -4.36 3.69 8.62
C ALA A 27 -2.91 3.28 8.90
N GLU A 28 -2.67 2.00 9.13
CA GLU A 28 -1.30 1.49 9.32
C GLU A 28 -0.42 1.71 8.10
N LEU A 29 -0.93 1.43 6.90
CA LEU A 29 -0.18 1.64 5.66
C LEU A 29 0.17 3.11 5.44
N VAL A 30 -0.79 4.00 5.67
CA VAL A 30 -0.58 5.45 5.48
C VAL A 30 0.44 5.99 6.47
N ILE A 31 0.30 5.65 7.74
CA ILE A 31 1.22 6.13 8.78
C ILE A 31 2.63 5.56 8.58
N GLU A 32 2.75 4.30 8.20
CA GLU A 32 4.05 3.69 7.88
C GLU A 32 4.71 4.40 6.69
N SER A 33 3.94 4.71 5.65
CA SER A 33 4.45 5.41 4.47
C SER A 33 4.94 6.82 4.79
N ILE A 34 4.23 7.55 5.64
CA ILE A 34 4.57 8.92 6.00
C ILE A 34 5.74 8.98 6.99
N SER A 35 5.67 8.17 8.04
CA SER A 35 6.65 8.22 9.15
C SER A 35 7.87 7.35 8.90
N GLY A 36 7.76 6.33 8.07
CA GLY A 36 8.80 5.32 7.88
C GLY A 36 8.92 4.32 9.03
N PHE A 37 8.05 4.40 10.03
CA PHE A 37 8.06 3.49 11.17
C PHE A 37 7.11 2.32 10.98
N THR A 38 7.59 1.11 11.27
CA THR A 38 6.75 -0.08 11.35
C THR A 38 5.83 -0.01 12.56
N ARG A 39 4.86 -0.93 12.63
CA ARG A 39 3.94 -1.02 13.77
C ARG A 39 4.69 -1.16 15.11
N ILE A 40 5.72 -1.99 15.14
CA ILE A 40 6.53 -2.22 16.34
C ILE A 40 7.29 -0.95 16.73
N GLU A 41 7.90 -0.27 15.78
CA GLU A 41 8.61 0.97 15.99
C GLU A 41 7.69 2.08 16.52
N ARG A 42 6.46 2.15 16.04
CA ARG A 42 5.46 3.11 16.53
C ARG A 42 5.08 2.85 17.98
N ILE A 43 4.96 1.59 18.36
CA ILE A 43 4.64 1.21 19.75
C ILE A 43 5.78 1.57 20.69
N ILE A 44 7.03 1.36 20.27
CA ILE A 44 8.22 1.67 21.04
C ILE A 44 8.44 3.19 21.12
N SER A 45 8.18 3.91 20.03
CA SER A 45 8.47 5.35 19.90
C SER A 45 7.19 6.19 19.95
N LYS A 46 6.37 6.03 20.96
CA LYS A 46 5.08 6.74 21.12
C LYS A 46 5.22 8.26 21.17
N ASP A 47 6.37 8.76 21.61
CA ASP A 47 6.60 10.19 21.79
C ASP A 47 7.08 10.91 20.53
N LYS A 48 7.29 10.20 19.43
CA LYS A 48 7.68 10.80 18.18
C LYS A 48 6.54 11.60 17.57
N THR A 49 6.87 12.82 17.13
CA THR A 49 5.91 13.72 16.50
C THR A 49 6.11 13.77 14.99
N LEU A 50 5.04 14.07 14.28
CA LEU A 50 5.10 14.31 12.83
C LEU A 50 5.63 15.73 12.59
N THR A 51 6.44 15.89 11.55
CA THR A 51 6.85 17.22 11.07
C THR A 51 5.67 17.91 10.38
N ASP A 52 5.75 19.23 10.20
CA ASP A 52 4.70 19.99 9.51
C ASP A 52 4.47 19.48 8.08
N ILE A 53 5.54 19.10 7.39
CA ILE A 53 5.46 18.51 6.05
C ILE A 53 4.71 17.19 6.08
N GLN A 54 5.02 16.34 7.05
CA GLN A 54 4.34 15.04 7.21
C GLN A 54 2.86 15.22 7.55
N GLN A 55 2.52 16.21 8.36
CA GLN A 55 1.12 16.54 8.67
C GLN A 55 0.35 16.98 7.43
N ASN A 56 0.94 17.81 6.59
CA ASN A 56 0.34 18.24 5.34
C ASN A 56 0.10 17.07 4.39
N ILE A 57 1.06 16.18 4.26
CA ILE A 57 0.92 14.95 3.47
C ILE A 57 -0.21 14.08 4.02
N LEU A 58 -0.29 13.94 5.34
CA LEU A 58 -1.35 13.19 5.99
C LEU A 58 -2.74 13.75 5.67
N GLU A 59 -2.89 15.07 5.71
CA GLU A 59 -4.15 15.73 5.37
C GLU A 59 -4.55 15.46 3.92
N ASP A 60 -3.61 15.56 2.98
CA ASP A 60 -3.85 15.26 1.57
C ASP A 60 -4.27 13.82 1.37
N TYR A 61 -3.58 12.89 2.00
CA TYR A 61 -3.90 11.47 1.91
C TYR A 61 -5.27 11.18 2.54
N THR A 62 -5.58 11.78 3.68
CA THR A 62 -6.87 11.61 4.34
C THR A 62 -8.01 12.10 3.45
N THR A 63 -7.86 13.26 2.83
CA THR A 63 -8.86 13.81 1.91
C THR A 63 -9.11 12.87 0.73
N ALA A 64 -8.05 12.35 0.12
CA ALA A 64 -8.16 11.40 -0.99
C ALA A 64 -8.86 10.11 -0.55
N LEU A 65 -8.52 9.57 0.62
CA LEU A 65 -9.15 8.36 1.16
C LEU A 65 -10.63 8.56 1.47
N LEU A 66 -11.00 9.72 2.02
CA LEU A 66 -12.40 10.04 2.29
C LEU A 66 -13.22 10.24 1.02
N ASN A 67 -12.57 10.54 -0.10
CA ASN A 67 -13.19 10.57 -1.43
C ASN A 67 -13.22 9.19 -2.11
N HIS A 68 -12.98 8.11 -1.36
CA HIS A 68 -12.96 6.72 -1.84
C HIS A 68 -11.84 6.40 -2.85
N THR A 69 -10.78 7.17 -2.88
CA THR A 69 -9.59 6.82 -3.66
C THR A 69 -8.92 5.59 -3.02
N PRO A 70 -8.64 4.52 -3.79
CA PRO A 70 -7.96 3.35 -3.23
C PRO A 70 -6.61 3.71 -2.62
N VAL A 71 -6.28 3.11 -1.47
CA VAL A 71 -5.04 3.40 -0.74
C VAL A 71 -3.79 3.19 -1.60
N GLN A 72 -3.81 2.22 -2.49
CA GLN A 72 -2.71 1.95 -3.41
C GLN A 72 -2.42 3.15 -4.32
N TYR A 73 -3.45 3.82 -4.79
CA TYR A 73 -3.31 5.02 -5.62
C TYR A 73 -2.91 6.24 -4.79
N VAL A 74 -3.40 6.35 -3.55
CA VAL A 74 -3.00 7.43 -2.64
C VAL A 74 -1.52 7.36 -2.34
N LEU A 75 -1.02 6.17 -2.02
CA LEU A 75 0.39 5.94 -1.70
C LEU A 75 1.26 5.73 -2.93
N HIS A 76 0.67 5.53 -4.11
CA HIS A 76 1.35 5.17 -5.36
C HIS A 76 2.18 3.90 -5.26
N GLU A 77 1.73 2.94 -4.45
CA GLU A 77 2.45 1.71 -4.16
C GLU A 77 1.51 0.51 -4.16
N VAL A 78 2.00 -0.59 -4.71
CA VAL A 78 1.32 -1.88 -4.60
C VAL A 78 2.38 -2.99 -4.43
N TRP A 79 2.06 -3.97 -3.60
CA TRP A 79 2.86 -5.18 -3.47
C TRP A 79 2.26 -6.26 -4.36
N PHE A 80 3.11 -6.82 -5.22
CA PHE A 80 2.71 -7.88 -6.14
C PHE A 80 3.86 -8.89 -6.25
N ALA A 81 3.56 -10.17 -6.05
CA ALA A 81 4.54 -11.26 -6.09
C ALA A 81 5.78 -10.99 -5.22
N GLY A 82 5.59 -10.41 -4.04
CA GLY A 82 6.67 -10.07 -3.11
C GLY A 82 7.48 -8.84 -3.46
N MET A 83 7.09 -8.11 -4.50
CA MET A 83 7.78 -6.90 -4.96
C MET A 83 6.89 -5.68 -4.86
N LYS A 84 7.51 -4.53 -4.65
CA LYS A 84 6.83 -3.24 -4.54
C LYS A 84 6.89 -2.50 -5.87
N PHE A 85 5.74 -2.08 -6.38
CA PHE A 85 5.62 -1.36 -7.63
C PHE A 85 4.99 0.01 -7.42
N PHE A 86 5.40 0.97 -8.24
CA PHE A 86 4.74 2.26 -8.33
C PHE A 86 3.47 2.13 -9.18
N VAL A 87 2.35 2.66 -8.68
CA VAL A 87 1.08 2.69 -9.42
C VAL A 87 0.49 4.10 -9.37
N ASP A 88 -0.25 4.45 -10.42
CA ASP A 88 -1.03 5.68 -10.49
C ASP A 88 -2.40 5.40 -11.09
N GLU A 89 -3.16 6.45 -11.37
CA GLU A 89 -4.52 6.33 -11.91
C GLU A 89 -4.60 5.61 -13.26
N ASN A 90 -3.47 5.52 -13.97
CA ASN A 90 -3.40 4.91 -15.30
C ASN A 90 -3.07 3.42 -15.25
N VAL A 91 -2.79 2.87 -14.07
CA VAL A 91 -2.40 1.47 -13.88
C VAL A 91 -3.44 0.78 -13.00
N LEU A 92 -3.89 -0.39 -13.42
CA LEU A 92 -4.83 -1.20 -12.64
C LEU A 92 -4.14 -1.78 -11.39
N ILE A 93 -4.87 -1.77 -10.27
CA ILE A 93 -4.43 -2.44 -9.05
C ILE A 93 -4.52 -3.96 -9.28
N PRO A 94 -3.42 -4.71 -9.06
CA PRO A 94 -3.46 -6.15 -9.22
C PRO A 94 -4.39 -6.82 -8.21
N ARG A 95 -5.14 -7.81 -8.70
CA ARG A 95 -5.98 -8.63 -7.84
C ARG A 95 -5.19 -9.80 -7.28
N PRO A 96 -5.55 -10.31 -6.08
CA PRO A 96 -4.87 -11.48 -5.51
C PRO A 96 -4.88 -12.70 -6.43
N GLU A 97 -5.94 -12.90 -7.19
CA GLU A 97 -6.06 -14.02 -8.14
C GLU A 97 -5.02 -13.94 -9.25
N THR A 98 -4.70 -12.73 -9.71
CA THR A 98 -3.66 -12.51 -10.72
C THR A 98 -2.27 -12.82 -10.16
N GLU A 99 -2.03 -12.46 -8.90
CA GLU A 99 -0.78 -12.78 -8.22
C GLU A 99 -0.59 -14.30 -8.10
N GLU A 100 -1.62 -15.03 -7.69
CA GLU A 100 -1.60 -16.49 -7.63
C GLU A 100 -1.32 -17.11 -8.99
N LEU A 101 -1.92 -16.58 -10.05
CA LEU A 101 -1.67 -17.05 -11.41
C LEU A 101 -0.23 -16.87 -11.85
N VAL A 102 0.36 -15.71 -11.56
CA VAL A 102 1.76 -15.43 -11.89
C VAL A 102 2.70 -16.36 -11.11
N GLU A 103 2.44 -16.56 -9.82
CA GLU A 103 3.22 -17.49 -9.00
C GLU A 103 3.12 -18.92 -9.52
N TRP A 104 1.92 -19.35 -9.89
CA TRP A 104 1.71 -20.70 -10.46
C TRP A 104 2.46 -20.88 -11.78
N ILE A 105 2.44 -19.90 -12.67
CA ILE A 105 3.18 -19.94 -13.93
C ILE A 105 4.68 -20.00 -13.65
N ALA A 106 5.18 -19.19 -12.72
CA ALA A 106 6.59 -19.17 -12.36
C ALA A 106 7.07 -20.51 -11.80
N GLU A 107 6.25 -21.17 -10.99
CA GLU A 107 6.55 -22.51 -10.45
C GLU A 107 6.54 -23.58 -11.55
N THR A 108 5.62 -23.47 -12.50
CA THR A 108 5.45 -24.47 -13.57
C THR A 108 6.54 -24.41 -14.65
N VAL A 109 7.06 -23.23 -14.90
CA VAL A 109 7.97 -22.99 -16.04
C VAL A 109 9.44 -23.22 -15.71
N ASN A 110 9.76 -23.88 -14.63
CA ASN A 110 11.13 -24.33 -14.38
C ASN A 110 12.11 -23.24 -13.90
N SER A 111 13.28 -23.71 -13.43
CA SER A 111 14.36 -22.88 -12.89
C SER A 111 14.90 -21.80 -13.85
N GLU A 112 14.62 -21.90 -15.12
CA GLU A 112 14.97 -20.87 -16.09
C GLU A 112 14.31 -19.52 -15.76
N TRP A 113 13.14 -19.54 -15.15
CA TRP A 113 12.42 -18.34 -14.75
C TRP A 113 12.97 -17.69 -13.48
N SER A 114 13.84 -18.38 -12.75
CA SER A 114 14.54 -17.76 -11.63
C SER A 114 15.46 -16.62 -12.08
N MET A 115 15.78 -16.58 -13.37
CA MET A 115 16.58 -15.53 -14.01
C MET A 115 15.74 -14.33 -14.47
N VAL A 116 14.41 -14.42 -14.42
CA VAL A 116 13.53 -13.33 -14.83
C VAL A 116 13.57 -12.22 -13.79
N ASN A 117 13.88 -10.99 -14.22
CA ASN A 117 13.93 -9.85 -13.33
C ASN A 117 12.53 -9.29 -13.05
N SER A 118 12.42 -8.38 -12.07
CA SER A 118 11.15 -7.79 -11.66
C SER A 118 10.43 -7.04 -12.79
N SER A 119 11.17 -6.41 -13.71
CA SER A 119 10.59 -5.72 -14.86
C SER A 119 9.86 -6.68 -15.80
N GLN A 120 10.43 -7.84 -16.05
CA GLN A 120 9.80 -8.85 -16.89
C GLN A 120 8.53 -9.42 -16.25
N MET A 121 8.54 -9.64 -14.94
CA MET A 121 7.35 -10.06 -14.20
C MET A 121 6.26 -8.99 -14.25
N PHE A 122 6.62 -7.72 -14.14
CA PHE A 122 5.69 -6.61 -14.22
C PHE A 122 5.08 -6.50 -15.62
N ASP A 123 5.86 -6.68 -16.67
CA ASP A 123 5.35 -6.70 -18.06
C ASP A 123 4.36 -7.84 -18.28
N ALA A 124 4.65 -9.01 -17.75
CA ALA A 124 3.73 -10.16 -17.79
C ALA A 124 2.43 -9.85 -17.05
N PHE A 125 2.53 -9.21 -15.88
CA PHE A 125 1.36 -8.77 -15.12
C PHE A 125 0.49 -7.78 -15.90
N LEU A 126 1.09 -6.77 -16.53
CA LEU A 126 0.36 -5.79 -17.34
C LEU A 126 -0.37 -6.46 -18.52
N LEU A 127 0.25 -7.46 -19.10
CA LEU A 127 -0.32 -8.21 -20.21
C LEU A 127 -1.57 -8.98 -19.78
N VAL A 128 -1.56 -9.58 -18.60
CA VAL A 128 -2.70 -10.29 -18.00
C VAL A 128 -3.81 -9.31 -17.61
N CYS A 129 -3.50 -8.15 -17.06
CA CYS A 129 -4.49 -7.18 -16.61
C CYS A 129 -5.17 -6.41 -17.74
N ASN A 130 -4.56 -6.34 -18.93
CA ASN A 130 -5.14 -5.69 -20.11
C ASN A 130 -6.10 -6.58 -20.90
N TYR A 131 -6.24 -7.81 -20.48
CA TYR A 131 -7.25 -8.73 -20.99
C TYR A 131 -8.47 -8.74 -20.07
#